data_ae06b368e92aecc5bcb940d4e0f7d8cc
#
_entry.id   ae06b368e92aecc5bcb940d4e0f7d8cc
#
_cell.length_a   1.000
_cell.length_b   1.000
_cell.length_c   1.000
_cell.angle_alpha   90.00
_cell.angle_beta   90.00
_cell.angle_gamma   90.00
#
_symmetry.space_group_name_H-M   'P 1'
#
loop_
_entity.id
_entity.type
_entity.pdbx_description
1 polymer ?
#
loop_
_entity_poly.entity_id
_entity_poly.type
_entity_poly.pdbx_seq_one_letter_code
_entity_poly.pdbx_strand_id
1 'polypeptide(L)'
;MRPAAMNLCNLPPWVIASRHFNAHPQPLEIQGVRQANPLLFERLAALDDAAARALQFHDYMDVTFQLHQWQQETSAKGRKSLKNSYLRFLRGWMFDSNALEGAVLKGWVESRFGLPPTFHKEPISDLNSHVYYQYLVDRMKGAARTNAINSQFDVLFEFVQQELASRYPRQMHLTLYRGVYDFHEYPLVEALEKNRCVVRLNNLNSFTSDFERAWEFGSKVMKARVPRAKIFYQCGILPSSLLKGEEEVLVLGGEYEIEVVTGGFG
;
A
#
# COMPACT_ATOMS: atom_id res chain seq x y z
N MET A 1 8.05 17.69 -22.64
CA MET A 1 6.78 17.77 -21.88
C MET A 1 6.43 16.33 -21.47
N ARG A 2 6.49 15.97 -20.18
CA ARG A 2 5.99 14.66 -19.74
C ARG A 2 4.48 14.67 -19.93
N PRO A 3 3.86 13.63 -20.52
CA PRO A 3 2.42 13.53 -20.53
C PRO A 3 1.95 13.61 -19.08
N ALA A 4 0.94 14.43 -18.81
CA ALA A 4 0.32 14.46 -17.50
C ALA A 4 -0.14 13.03 -17.18
N ALA A 5 0.45 12.42 -16.16
CA ALA A 5 0.03 11.09 -15.74
C ALA A 5 -1.45 11.18 -15.36
N MET A 6 -2.30 10.49 -16.11
CA MET A 6 -3.71 10.37 -15.75
C MET A 6 -3.80 9.54 -14.49
N ASN A 7 -4.47 10.05 -13.47
CA ASN A 7 -4.78 9.32 -12.26
C ASN A 7 -6.31 9.23 -12.07
N LEU A 8 -6.74 8.36 -11.18
CA LEU A 8 -8.14 8.22 -10.78
C LEU A 8 -8.38 8.74 -9.37
N CYS A 9 -7.39 9.42 -8.78
CA CYS A 9 -7.49 10.05 -7.48
C CYS A 9 -8.02 11.50 -7.61
N ASN A 10 -8.63 11.99 -6.56
CA ASN A 10 -9.13 13.37 -6.44
C ASN A 10 -8.03 14.45 -6.46
N LEU A 11 -6.76 14.09 -6.29
CA LEU A 11 -5.63 15.01 -6.30
C LEU A 11 -4.58 14.63 -7.36
N PRO A 12 -3.86 15.63 -7.92
CA PRO A 12 -2.81 15.36 -8.90
C PRO A 12 -1.60 14.60 -8.31
N PRO A 13 -0.90 13.77 -9.11
CA PRO A 13 0.25 12.97 -8.67
C PRO A 13 1.35 13.79 -7.99
N TRP A 14 1.70 14.95 -8.54
CA TRP A 14 2.75 15.82 -8.02
C TRP A 14 2.41 16.44 -6.67
N VAL A 15 1.10 16.64 -6.36
CA VAL A 15 0.64 17.06 -5.02
C VAL A 15 0.82 15.90 -4.05
N ILE A 16 0.31 14.69 -4.39
CA ILE A 16 0.36 13.50 -3.53
C ILE A 16 1.81 13.13 -3.21
N ALA A 17 2.72 13.25 -4.18
CA ALA A 17 4.13 12.93 -4.01
C ALA A 17 4.91 13.92 -3.14
N SER A 18 4.38 15.12 -2.89
CA SER A 18 5.11 16.20 -2.27
C SER A 18 5.21 16.08 -0.74
N ARG A 19 6.29 16.59 -0.16
CA ARG A 19 6.42 16.76 1.30
C ARG A 19 5.42 17.78 1.87
N HIS A 20 4.96 18.73 1.03
CA HIS A 20 3.91 19.67 1.44
C HIS A 20 2.61 18.93 1.74
N PHE A 21 2.19 18.00 0.88
CA PHE A 21 1.04 17.13 1.15
C PHE A 21 1.25 16.32 2.44
N ASN A 22 2.46 15.80 2.66
CA ASN A 22 2.74 15.05 3.87
C ASN A 22 2.66 15.90 5.14
N ALA A 23 2.96 17.20 5.07
CA ALA A 23 2.78 18.14 6.19
C ALA A 23 1.32 18.53 6.41
N HIS A 24 0.56 18.71 5.32
CA HIS A 24 -0.84 19.19 5.32
C HIS A 24 -1.75 18.23 4.53
N PRO A 25 -1.95 16.99 5.00
CA PRO A 25 -2.66 15.98 4.23
C PRO A 25 -4.15 16.29 4.09
N GLN A 26 -4.67 15.96 2.92
CA GLN A 26 -6.09 15.95 2.63
C GLN A 26 -6.54 14.50 2.40
N PRO A 27 -7.84 14.18 2.52
CA PRO A 27 -8.36 12.88 2.15
C PRO A 27 -8.00 12.52 0.69
N LEU A 28 -7.51 11.31 0.48
CA LEU A 28 -7.34 10.73 -0.84
C LEU A 28 -8.51 9.81 -1.12
N GLU A 29 -9.12 9.98 -2.30
CA GLU A 29 -10.28 9.21 -2.72
C GLU A 29 -10.08 8.72 -4.15
N ILE A 30 -10.41 7.47 -4.41
CA ILE A 30 -10.44 6.95 -5.78
C ILE A 30 -11.82 7.24 -6.36
N GLN A 31 -11.85 8.03 -7.42
CA GLN A 31 -13.08 8.53 -8.00
C GLN A 31 -14.05 7.42 -8.41
N GLY A 32 -15.30 7.56 -8.01
CA GLY A 32 -16.40 6.67 -8.39
C GLY A 32 -16.51 5.38 -7.56
N VAL A 33 -15.54 5.04 -6.71
CA VAL A 33 -15.56 3.76 -5.97
C VAL A 33 -16.69 3.70 -4.96
N ARG A 34 -16.84 4.72 -4.13
CA ARG A 34 -17.93 4.78 -3.13
C ARG A 34 -19.30 4.85 -3.79
N GLN A 35 -19.41 5.60 -4.89
CA GLN A 35 -20.63 5.74 -5.67
C GLN A 35 -21.05 4.43 -6.37
N ALA A 36 -20.07 3.62 -6.77
CA ALA A 36 -20.33 2.29 -7.36
C ALA A 36 -20.66 1.22 -6.31
N ASN A 37 -20.33 1.46 -5.02
CA ASN A 37 -20.51 0.51 -3.94
C ASN A 37 -21.29 1.10 -2.73
N PRO A 38 -22.43 1.80 -2.94
CA PRO A 38 -23.09 2.58 -1.88
C PRO A 38 -23.55 1.69 -0.73
N LEU A 39 -24.15 0.54 -1.03
CA LEU A 39 -24.65 -0.40 -0.01
C LEU A 39 -23.56 -0.94 0.91
N LEU A 40 -22.34 -1.11 0.41
CA LEU A 40 -21.22 -1.50 1.25
C LEU A 40 -20.93 -0.42 2.29
N PHE A 41 -20.68 0.81 1.82
CA PHE A 41 -20.23 1.91 2.68
C PHE A 41 -21.33 2.36 3.65
N GLU A 42 -22.60 2.29 3.28
CA GLU A 42 -23.76 2.52 4.17
C GLU A 42 -23.80 1.47 5.29
N ARG A 43 -23.66 0.18 4.95
CA ARG A 43 -23.64 -0.89 5.96
C ARG A 43 -22.44 -0.79 6.89
N LEU A 44 -21.26 -0.48 6.36
CA LEU A 44 -20.06 -0.28 7.17
C LEU A 44 -20.21 0.90 8.14
N ALA A 45 -20.84 1.99 7.69
CA ALA A 45 -21.10 3.16 8.54
C ALA A 45 -22.11 2.90 9.68
N ALA A 46 -23.00 1.92 9.51
CA ALA A 46 -23.98 1.53 10.50
C ALA A 46 -23.45 0.57 11.58
N LEU A 47 -22.21 0.07 11.44
CA LEU A 47 -21.61 -0.86 12.38
C LEU A 47 -20.58 -0.15 13.28
N ASP A 48 -20.75 -0.24 14.59
CA ASP A 48 -19.82 0.34 15.56
C ASP A 48 -18.58 -0.54 15.78
N ASP A 49 -18.75 -1.87 15.70
CA ASP A 49 -17.67 -2.83 15.94
C ASP A 49 -16.75 -3.00 14.73
N ALA A 50 -15.44 -2.83 14.94
CA ALA A 50 -14.42 -2.95 13.88
C ALA A 50 -14.32 -4.37 13.31
N ALA A 51 -14.49 -5.41 14.14
CA ALA A 51 -14.45 -6.79 13.68
C ALA A 51 -15.68 -7.11 12.80
N ALA A 52 -16.87 -6.59 13.18
CA ALA A 52 -18.06 -6.72 12.35
C ALA A 52 -17.91 -6.01 11.01
N ARG A 53 -17.32 -4.80 10.97
CA ARG A 53 -17.03 -4.11 9.71
C ARG A 53 -16.04 -4.87 8.84
N ALA A 54 -14.99 -5.45 9.44
CA ALA A 54 -14.01 -6.26 8.71
C ALA A 54 -14.64 -7.52 8.08
N LEU A 55 -15.54 -8.19 8.79
CA LEU A 55 -16.31 -9.34 8.27
C LEU A 55 -17.26 -8.89 7.15
N GLN A 56 -18.05 -7.83 7.37
CA GLN A 56 -18.98 -7.31 6.35
C GLN A 56 -18.25 -6.92 5.06
N PHE A 57 -17.06 -6.31 5.18
CA PHE A 57 -16.20 -6.01 4.05
C PHE A 57 -15.73 -7.29 3.33
N HIS A 58 -15.26 -8.27 4.09
CA HIS A 58 -14.78 -9.54 3.52
C HIS A 58 -15.89 -10.28 2.76
N ASP A 59 -17.08 -10.40 3.36
CA ASP A 59 -18.24 -11.05 2.74
C ASP A 59 -18.64 -10.31 1.46
N TYR A 60 -18.63 -8.96 1.48
CA TYR A 60 -18.91 -8.17 0.29
C TYR A 60 -17.91 -8.45 -0.83
N MET A 61 -16.61 -8.48 -0.53
CA MET A 61 -15.56 -8.77 -1.50
C MET A 61 -15.70 -10.17 -2.08
N ASP A 62 -16.01 -11.15 -1.22
CA ASP A 62 -16.19 -12.54 -1.61
C ASP A 62 -17.36 -12.73 -2.59
N VAL A 63 -18.49 -12.10 -2.30
CA VAL A 63 -19.69 -12.16 -3.16
C VAL A 63 -19.51 -11.36 -4.45
N THR A 64 -19.06 -10.09 -4.34
CA THR A 64 -18.98 -9.16 -5.47
C THR A 64 -17.96 -9.61 -6.53
N PHE A 65 -16.83 -10.14 -6.09
CA PHE A 65 -15.74 -10.60 -6.97
C PHE A 65 -15.72 -12.12 -7.15
N GLN A 66 -16.73 -12.83 -6.62
CA GLN A 66 -16.92 -14.28 -6.73
C GLN A 66 -15.69 -15.08 -6.26
N LEU A 67 -15.04 -14.64 -5.19
CA LEU A 67 -13.80 -15.23 -4.71
C LEU A 67 -14.00 -16.66 -4.20
N HIS A 68 -15.18 -16.97 -3.64
CA HIS A 68 -15.56 -18.29 -3.11
C HIS A 68 -15.84 -19.34 -4.19
N GLN A 69 -16.28 -18.96 -5.40
CA GLN A 69 -16.64 -19.92 -6.45
C GLN A 69 -15.45 -20.76 -6.90
N TRP A 70 -14.24 -20.24 -6.80
CA TRP A 70 -13.02 -20.95 -7.11
C TRP A 70 -12.61 -22.00 -6.07
N GLN A 71 -13.26 -21.99 -4.90
CA GLN A 71 -13.05 -23.00 -3.86
C GLN A 71 -13.80 -24.29 -4.18
N GLN A 72 -14.95 -24.22 -4.83
CA GLN A 72 -15.81 -25.37 -5.12
C GLN A 72 -15.34 -26.21 -6.32
N GLU A 73 -14.68 -25.59 -7.31
CA GLU A 73 -14.20 -26.30 -8.50
C GLU A 73 -12.91 -27.12 -8.29
N THR A 74 -12.32 -27.08 -7.11
CA THR A 74 -11.04 -27.75 -6.84
C THR A 74 -11.05 -28.58 -5.57
N SER A 75 -11.77 -29.69 -5.61
CA SER A 75 -11.90 -30.68 -4.52
C SER A 75 -10.61 -31.38 -4.12
N ALA A 76 -9.45 -31.13 -4.69
CA ALA A 76 -8.24 -31.91 -4.40
C ALA A 76 -7.02 -31.11 -3.88
N LYS A 77 -6.97 -29.77 -3.90
CA LYS A 77 -5.81 -29.03 -3.38
C LYS A 77 -6.22 -27.63 -2.91
N GLY A 78 -6.45 -27.46 -1.63
CA GLY A 78 -6.83 -26.18 -0.95
C GLY A 78 -5.89 -24.99 -1.09
N ARG A 79 -4.99 -24.98 -2.07
CA ARG A 79 -4.06 -23.87 -2.40
C ARG A 79 -4.53 -23.02 -3.57
N LYS A 80 -5.65 -23.32 -4.22
CA LYS A 80 -6.09 -22.59 -5.42
C LYS A 80 -7.06 -21.42 -5.15
N SER A 81 -7.70 -21.35 -4.00
CA SER A 81 -8.75 -20.36 -3.68
C SER A 81 -8.26 -18.91 -3.57
N LEU A 82 -6.98 -18.70 -3.30
CA LEU A 82 -6.41 -17.35 -3.16
C LEU A 82 -5.90 -16.73 -4.46
N LYS A 83 -5.88 -17.48 -5.57
CA LYS A 83 -5.23 -17.01 -6.81
C LYS A 83 -5.82 -15.74 -7.41
N ASN A 84 -7.11 -15.49 -7.19
CA ASN A 84 -7.84 -14.36 -7.79
C ASN A 84 -8.27 -13.30 -6.75
N SER A 85 -7.71 -13.35 -5.55
CA SER A 85 -8.07 -12.48 -4.45
C SER A 85 -7.00 -11.45 -4.15
N TYR A 86 -7.42 -10.23 -3.78
CA TYR A 86 -6.55 -9.19 -3.23
C TYR A 86 -5.66 -9.70 -2.08
N LEU A 87 -6.13 -10.69 -1.30
CA LEU A 87 -5.37 -11.32 -0.21
C LEU A 87 -4.09 -12.02 -0.71
N ARG A 88 -4.11 -12.60 -1.91
CA ARG A 88 -2.91 -13.17 -2.52
C ARG A 88 -1.82 -12.13 -2.69
N PHE A 89 -2.20 -10.95 -3.17
CA PHE A 89 -1.26 -9.86 -3.46
C PHE A 89 -0.71 -9.24 -2.17
N LEU A 90 -1.56 -9.06 -1.15
CA LEU A 90 -1.10 -8.61 0.16
C LEU A 90 -0.10 -9.62 0.77
N ARG A 91 -0.39 -10.92 0.74
CA ARG A 91 0.55 -11.95 1.22
C ARG A 91 1.84 -11.98 0.41
N GLY A 92 1.74 -11.90 -0.91
CA GLY A 92 2.91 -11.88 -1.79
C GLY A 92 3.80 -10.69 -1.52
N TRP A 93 3.22 -9.52 -1.30
CA TRP A 93 3.94 -8.31 -0.89
C TRP A 93 4.69 -8.49 0.44
N MET A 94 4.02 -9.02 1.47
CA MET A 94 4.62 -9.27 2.79
C MET A 94 5.81 -10.24 2.69
N PHE A 95 5.81 -11.13 1.70
CA PHE A 95 6.90 -12.07 1.48
C PHE A 95 8.04 -11.45 0.65
N ASP A 96 7.71 -10.82 -0.48
CA ASP A 96 8.68 -10.14 -1.36
C ASP A 96 7.99 -9.05 -2.19
N SER A 97 8.26 -7.79 -1.87
CA SER A 97 7.74 -6.62 -2.58
C SER A 97 8.25 -6.49 -4.03
N ASN A 98 9.25 -7.25 -4.43
CA ASN A 98 9.81 -7.31 -5.78
C ASN A 98 9.35 -8.54 -6.59
N ALA A 99 8.47 -9.38 -6.02
CA ALA A 99 7.82 -10.47 -6.74
C ALA A 99 6.70 -9.95 -7.67
N LEU A 100 6.03 -10.90 -8.37
CA LEU A 100 4.95 -10.57 -9.30
C LEU A 100 3.78 -9.85 -8.61
N GLU A 101 3.45 -10.26 -7.38
CA GLU A 101 2.40 -9.66 -6.58
C GLU A 101 2.75 -8.19 -6.23
N GLY A 102 4.00 -7.94 -5.88
CA GLY A 102 4.52 -6.60 -5.62
C GLY A 102 4.47 -5.71 -6.86
N ALA A 103 4.79 -6.25 -8.04
CA ALA A 103 4.67 -5.51 -9.30
C ALA A 103 3.22 -5.09 -9.58
N VAL A 104 2.24 -5.95 -9.28
CA VAL A 104 0.81 -5.63 -9.47
C VAL A 104 0.35 -4.54 -8.51
N LEU A 105 0.74 -4.59 -7.23
CA LEU A 105 0.42 -3.56 -6.24
C LEU A 105 1.04 -2.21 -6.60
N LYS A 106 2.34 -2.19 -6.96
CA LYS A 106 3.02 -0.99 -7.48
C LYS A 106 2.31 -0.44 -8.71
N GLY A 107 1.84 -1.32 -9.61
CA GLY A 107 1.10 -0.97 -10.81
C GLY A 107 -0.29 -0.39 -10.54
N TRP A 108 -0.94 -0.84 -9.48
CA TRP A 108 -2.19 -0.24 -9.02
C TRP A 108 -1.95 1.18 -8.51
N VAL A 109 -0.92 1.40 -7.67
CA VAL A 109 -0.55 2.74 -7.19
C VAL A 109 -0.23 3.67 -8.37
N GLU A 110 0.56 3.20 -9.34
CA GLU A 110 0.88 3.96 -10.55
C GLU A 110 -0.38 4.38 -11.31
N SER A 111 -1.34 3.46 -11.47
CA SER A 111 -2.56 3.73 -12.25
C SER A 111 -3.59 4.59 -11.52
N ARG A 112 -3.67 4.53 -10.16
CA ARG A 112 -4.68 5.25 -9.38
C ARG A 112 -4.19 6.61 -8.92
N PHE A 113 -2.92 6.70 -8.52
CA PHE A 113 -2.33 7.93 -7.97
C PHE A 113 -1.35 8.61 -8.94
N GLY A 114 -1.04 7.99 -10.08
CA GLY A 114 -0.07 8.51 -11.03
C GLY A 114 1.37 8.51 -10.50
N LEU A 115 1.67 7.68 -9.51
CA LEU A 115 2.99 7.56 -8.91
C LEU A 115 3.71 6.33 -9.50
N PRO A 116 4.65 6.50 -10.45
CA PRO A 116 5.41 5.37 -10.98
C PRO A 116 6.35 4.80 -9.90
N PRO A 117 6.67 3.50 -9.95
CA PRO A 117 7.66 2.92 -9.06
C PRO A 117 9.05 3.49 -9.34
N THR A 118 9.85 3.66 -8.29
CA THR A 118 11.26 4.07 -8.38
C THR A 118 12.20 2.88 -8.24
N PHE A 119 11.68 1.73 -7.81
CA PHE A 119 12.44 0.50 -7.61
C PHE A 119 11.57 -0.74 -7.85
N HIS A 120 12.11 -1.69 -8.61
CA HIS A 120 11.58 -3.05 -8.73
C HIS A 120 12.74 -3.98 -9.11
N LYS A 121 13.25 -4.73 -8.12
CA LYS A 121 14.50 -5.52 -8.19
C LYS A 121 15.75 -4.65 -8.36
N GLU A 122 15.66 -3.59 -9.15
CA GLU A 122 16.70 -2.61 -9.40
C GLU A 122 16.10 -1.19 -9.43
N PRO A 123 16.91 -0.13 -9.27
CA PRO A 123 16.44 1.26 -9.40
C PRO A 123 15.88 1.55 -10.80
N ILE A 124 14.72 2.19 -10.84
CA ILE A 124 14.08 2.65 -12.07
C ILE A 124 14.39 4.13 -12.24
N SER A 125 15.37 4.44 -13.07
CA SER A 125 15.78 5.82 -13.34
C SER A 125 14.94 6.51 -14.43
N ASP A 126 14.42 5.72 -15.37
CA ASP A 126 13.65 6.20 -16.52
C ASP A 126 12.55 5.18 -16.88
N LEU A 127 11.40 5.70 -17.34
CA LEU A 127 10.28 4.90 -17.84
C LEU A 127 10.59 4.15 -19.16
N ASN A 128 11.67 4.51 -19.86
CA ASN A 128 12.18 3.79 -21.02
C ASN A 128 13.29 2.78 -20.69
N SER A 129 13.63 2.63 -19.39
CA SER A 129 14.68 1.71 -18.96
C SER A 129 14.27 0.26 -19.11
N HIS A 130 15.25 -0.64 -19.27
CA HIS A 130 15.03 -2.08 -19.26
C HIS A 130 14.38 -2.53 -17.93
N VAL A 131 14.76 -1.92 -16.81
CA VAL A 131 14.20 -2.23 -15.48
C VAL A 131 12.71 -1.90 -15.42
N TYR A 132 12.30 -0.75 -15.95
CA TYR A 132 10.86 -0.41 -16.01
C TYR A 132 10.10 -1.37 -16.94
N TYR A 133 10.69 -1.76 -18.07
CA TYR A 133 10.09 -2.77 -18.94
C TYR A 133 9.94 -4.12 -18.23
N GLN A 134 10.96 -4.57 -17.47
CA GLN A 134 10.89 -5.79 -16.68
C GLN A 134 9.77 -5.72 -15.61
N TYR A 135 9.65 -4.57 -14.94
CA TYR A 135 8.54 -4.32 -14.02
C TYR A 135 7.17 -4.46 -14.72
N LEU A 136 7.00 -3.90 -15.93
CA LEU A 136 5.75 -4.04 -16.69
C LEU A 136 5.46 -5.50 -17.03
N VAL A 137 6.46 -6.28 -17.41
CA VAL A 137 6.33 -7.72 -17.68
C VAL A 137 5.88 -8.46 -16.42
N ASP A 138 6.51 -8.19 -15.28
CA ASP A 138 6.17 -8.82 -14.00
C ASP A 138 4.73 -8.44 -13.56
N ARG A 139 4.35 -7.17 -13.71
CA ARG A 139 2.99 -6.69 -13.49
C ARG A 139 1.96 -7.43 -14.35
N MET A 140 2.22 -7.56 -15.65
CA MET A 140 1.33 -8.28 -16.57
C MET A 140 1.19 -9.76 -16.19
N LYS A 141 2.31 -10.43 -15.90
CA LYS A 141 2.32 -11.83 -15.45
C LYS A 141 1.58 -12.01 -14.12
N GLY A 142 1.80 -11.12 -13.17
CA GLY A 142 1.17 -11.15 -11.85
C GLY A 142 -0.35 -10.94 -11.92
N ALA A 143 -0.81 -10.03 -12.77
CA ALA A 143 -2.23 -9.74 -12.96
C ALA A 143 -2.95 -10.78 -13.84
N ALA A 144 -2.21 -11.61 -14.59
CA ALA A 144 -2.80 -12.61 -15.46
C ALA A 144 -3.71 -13.57 -14.67
N ARG A 145 -4.89 -13.84 -15.23
CA ARG A 145 -5.91 -14.72 -14.64
C ARG A 145 -6.48 -14.22 -13.30
N THR A 146 -6.37 -12.91 -13.02
CA THR A 146 -6.99 -12.31 -11.83
C THR A 146 -8.13 -11.42 -12.28
N ASN A 147 -9.35 -11.76 -11.83
CA ASN A 147 -10.53 -10.99 -12.19
C ASN A 147 -10.57 -9.67 -11.42
N ALA A 148 -10.63 -8.54 -12.16
CA ALA A 148 -10.88 -7.21 -11.61
C ALA A 148 -9.97 -6.82 -10.41
N ILE A 149 -8.70 -7.27 -10.39
CA ILE A 149 -7.83 -7.04 -9.23
C ILE A 149 -7.67 -5.55 -8.88
N ASN A 150 -7.62 -4.69 -9.87
CA ASN A 150 -7.56 -3.26 -9.65
C ASN A 150 -8.82 -2.75 -8.92
N SER A 151 -10.00 -3.22 -9.30
CA SER A 151 -11.25 -2.86 -8.61
C SER A 151 -11.32 -3.42 -7.19
N GLN A 152 -10.74 -4.61 -6.97
CA GLN A 152 -10.62 -5.15 -5.61
C GLN A 152 -9.76 -4.25 -4.72
N PHE A 153 -8.61 -3.75 -5.24
CA PHE A 153 -7.77 -2.80 -4.51
C PHE A 153 -8.42 -1.44 -4.33
N ASP A 154 -9.21 -0.98 -5.30
CA ASP A 154 -9.95 0.28 -5.21
C ASP A 154 -10.91 0.23 -4.00
N VAL A 155 -11.71 -0.83 -3.90
CA VAL A 155 -12.65 -1.02 -2.78
C VAL A 155 -11.92 -1.24 -1.46
N LEU A 156 -10.79 -1.98 -1.47
CA LEU A 156 -9.96 -2.17 -0.28
C LEU A 156 -9.40 -0.83 0.24
N PHE A 157 -8.86 0.01 -0.64
CA PHE A 157 -8.32 1.31 -0.25
C PHE A 157 -9.39 2.19 0.41
N GLU A 158 -10.57 2.31 -0.20
CA GLU A 158 -11.66 3.11 0.35
C GLU A 158 -12.17 2.57 1.70
N PHE A 159 -12.22 1.25 1.86
CA PHE A 159 -12.54 0.61 3.14
C PHE A 159 -11.47 0.93 4.20
N VAL A 160 -10.18 0.78 3.85
CA VAL A 160 -9.07 1.09 4.75
C VAL A 160 -9.10 2.54 5.19
N GLN A 161 -9.37 3.49 4.29
CA GLN A 161 -9.49 4.90 4.64
C GLN A 161 -10.63 5.16 5.63
N GLN A 162 -11.77 4.48 5.48
CA GLN A 162 -12.88 4.57 6.43
C GLN A 162 -12.51 4.00 7.80
N GLU A 163 -11.88 2.82 7.84
CA GLU A 163 -11.43 2.19 9.09
C GLU A 163 -10.39 3.04 9.82
N LEU A 164 -9.41 3.58 9.10
CA LEU A 164 -8.41 4.45 9.70
C LEU A 164 -9.01 5.77 10.23
N ALA A 165 -10.03 6.31 9.56
CA ALA A 165 -10.77 7.48 10.05
C ALA A 165 -11.48 7.18 11.37
N SER A 166 -12.06 5.99 11.51
CA SER A 166 -12.74 5.54 12.73
C SER A 166 -11.75 5.22 13.86
N ARG A 167 -10.62 4.58 13.55
CA ARG A 167 -9.60 4.20 14.54
C ARG A 167 -8.80 5.40 15.05
N TYR A 168 -8.53 6.38 14.18
CA TYR A 168 -7.67 7.54 14.46
C TYR A 168 -8.39 8.86 14.15
N PRO A 169 -9.55 9.17 14.77
CA PRO A 169 -10.41 10.28 14.36
C PRO A 169 -9.76 11.67 14.50
N ARG A 170 -8.78 11.81 15.41
CA ARG A 170 -8.08 13.06 15.68
C ARG A 170 -6.65 13.09 15.16
N GLN A 171 -6.17 12.00 14.55
CA GLN A 171 -4.79 11.89 14.08
C GLN A 171 -4.75 11.91 12.56
N MET A 172 -4.13 12.93 12.00
CA MET A 172 -3.89 13.03 10.56
C MET A 172 -2.62 12.29 10.12
N HIS A 173 -1.73 11.97 11.10
CA HIS A 173 -0.46 11.29 10.86
C HIS A 173 -0.25 10.16 11.87
N LEU A 174 0.40 9.11 11.42
CA LEU A 174 0.95 8.07 12.26
C LEU A 174 2.48 8.14 12.21
N THR A 175 3.13 7.93 13.36
CA THR A 175 4.58 7.72 13.39
C THR A 175 4.84 6.28 13.05
N LEU A 176 5.55 6.03 11.95
CA LEU A 176 5.86 4.71 11.46
C LEU A 176 7.37 4.56 11.25
N TYR A 177 7.85 3.32 11.28
CA TYR A 177 9.23 2.95 11.23
C TYR A 177 9.50 1.96 10.09
N ARG A 178 10.71 2.03 9.51
CA ARG A 178 11.18 1.09 8.50
C ARG A 178 12.65 0.81 8.70
N GLY A 179 13.00 -0.46 8.88
CA GLY A 179 14.40 -0.90 8.90
C GLY A 179 14.99 -0.90 7.49
N VAL A 180 16.23 -0.45 7.35
CA VAL A 180 16.98 -0.45 6.10
C VAL A 180 18.45 -0.74 6.38
N TYR A 181 19.14 -1.39 5.43
CA TYR A 181 20.59 -1.55 5.49
C TYR A 181 21.30 -0.33 4.92
N ASP A 182 20.80 0.20 3.81
CA ASP A 182 21.31 1.38 3.13
C ASP A 182 20.20 2.20 2.49
N PHE A 183 20.56 3.24 1.76
CA PHE A 183 19.62 4.14 1.08
C PHE A 183 19.62 3.96 -0.45
N HIS A 184 20.12 2.86 -0.97
CA HIS A 184 20.21 2.62 -2.41
C HIS A 184 18.82 2.66 -3.10
N GLU A 185 17.78 2.18 -2.41
CA GLU A 185 16.39 2.22 -2.91
C GLU A 185 15.72 3.59 -2.72
N TYR A 186 16.31 4.47 -1.89
CA TYR A 186 15.69 5.71 -1.42
C TYR A 186 16.58 6.91 -1.74
N PRO A 187 16.50 7.47 -2.97
CA PRO A 187 17.32 8.62 -3.35
C PRO A 187 17.18 9.76 -2.37
N LEU A 188 18.30 10.29 -1.88
CA LEU A 188 18.37 11.49 -1.06
C LEU A 188 17.98 12.69 -1.92
N VAL A 189 16.95 13.41 -1.49
CA VAL A 189 16.46 14.64 -2.14
C VAL A 189 17.12 15.86 -1.51
N GLU A 190 17.18 15.90 -0.16
CA GLU A 190 17.73 17.02 0.59
C GLU A 190 18.29 16.52 1.93
N ALA A 191 19.51 16.96 2.28
CA ALA A 191 20.06 16.77 3.61
C ALA A 191 19.56 17.90 4.53
N LEU A 192 19.01 17.55 5.68
CA LEU A 192 18.58 18.48 6.70
C LEU A 192 19.55 18.45 7.89
N GLU A 193 19.22 19.21 8.95
CA GLU A 193 20.07 19.23 10.14
C GLU A 193 20.05 17.89 10.90
N LYS A 194 21.18 17.56 11.51
CA LYS A 194 21.38 16.35 12.32
C LYS A 194 21.17 15.07 11.51
N ASN A 195 20.32 14.17 12.02
CA ASN A 195 19.97 12.87 11.42
C ASN A 195 18.70 12.89 10.58
N ARG A 196 18.26 14.07 10.14
CA ARG A 196 17.06 14.27 9.33
C ARG A 196 17.42 14.50 7.87
N CYS A 197 16.66 13.95 6.97
CA CYS A 197 16.79 14.16 5.54
C CYS A 197 15.44 13.99 4.84
N VAL A 198 15.37 14.44 3.60
CA VAL A 198 14.25 14.16 2.70
C VAL A 198 14.71 13.08 1.72
N VAL A 199 13.97 12.00 1.66
CA VAL A 199 14.18 10.90 0.73
C VAL A 199 12.98 10.72 -0.18
N ARG A 200 13.20 10.18 -1.36
CA ARG A 200 12.12 9.73 -2.23
C ARG A 200 11.88 8.25 -2.02
N LEU A 201 10.74 7.93 -1.42
CA LEU A 201 10.29 6.56 -1.24
C LEU A 201 9.71 6.01 -2.56
N ASN A 202 9.80 4.69 -2.73
CA ASN A 202 9.11 3.98 -3.81
C ASN A 202 7.60 4.29 -3.78
N ASN A 203 6.89 3.99 -4.84
CA ASN A 203 5.44 4.31 -4.90
C ASN A 203 4.58 3.52 -3.88
N LEU A 204 5.08 2.38 -3.38
CA LEU A 204 4.50 1.64 -2.27
C LEU A 204 5.62 1.08 -1.39
N ASN A 205 5.47 1.16 -0.06
CA ASN A 205 6.51 0.79 0.91
C ASN A 205 5.90 0.16 2.15
N SER A 206 6.64 -0.80 2.75
CA SER A 206 6.31 -1.39 4.04
C SER A 206 6.89 -0.55 5.18
N PHE A 207 6.05 -0.30 6.18
CA PHE A 207 6.40 0.28 7.45
C PHE A 207 5.82 -0.57 8.57
N THR A 208 6.24 -0.31 9.80
CA THR A 208 5.64 -0.87 11.02
C THR A 208 5.39 0.23 12.05
N SER A 209 4.42 0.04 12.93
CA SER A 209 4.23 0.89 14.11
C SER A 209 5.19 0.56 15.25
N ASP A 210 5.83 -0.62 15.21
CA ASP A 210 6.77 -1.11 16.21
C ASP A 210 8.21 -0.75 15.86
N PHE A 211 8.85 0.05 16.71
CA PHE A 211 10.23 0.49 16.52
C PHE A 211 11.23 -0.66 16.63
N GLU A 212 11.04 -1.56 17.60
CA GLU A 212 11.95 -2.70 17.81
C GLU A 212 11.88 -3.67 16.65
N ARG A 213 10.68 -3.88 16.11
CA ARG A 213 10.50 -4.72 14.94
C ARG A 213 11.16 -4.14 13.69
N ALA A 214 11.23 -2.82 13.55
CA ALA A 214 11.94 -2.21 12.42
C ALA A 214 13.42 -2.59 12.38
N TRP A 215 14.06 -2.80 13.53
CA TRP A 215 15.46 -3.23 13.63
C TRP A 215 15.72 -4.64 13.11
N GLU A 216 14.72 -5.50 13.05
CA GLU A 216 14.87 -6.84 12.47
C GLU A 216 15.16 -6.80 10.97
N PHE A 217 14.83 -5.68 10.30
CA PHE A 217 14.91 -5.50 8.85
C PHE A 217 16.07 -4.61 8.38
N GLY A 218 16.96 -4.18 9.27
CA GLY A 218 18.10 -3.37 8.86
C GLY A 218 18.97 -2.86 9.99
N SER A 219 20.12 -2.28 9.66
CA SER A 219 21.07 -1.67 10.59
C SER A 219 20.77 -0.19 10.88
N LYS A 220 19.77 0.36 10.23
CA LYS A 220 19.27 1.73 10.41
C LYS A 220 17.75 1.70 10.40
N VAL A 221 17.12 2.58 11.17
CA VAL A 221 15.67 2.73 11.16
C VAL A 221 15.30 4.12 10.65
N MET A 222 14.50 4.16 9.60
CA MET A 222 13.81 5.38 9.16
C MET A 222 12.56 5.56 10.00
N LYS A 223 12.43 6.72 10.66
CA LYS A 223 11.23 7.15 11.36
C LYS A 223 10.57 8.26 10.53
N ALA A 224 9.29 8.09 10.21
CA ALA A 224 8.52 9.03 9.41
C ALA A 224 7.17 9.37 10.04
N ARG A 225 6.72 10.62 9.85
CA ARG A 225 5.34 11.02 10.10
C ARG A 225 4.54 10.79 8.82
N VAL A 226 3.82 9.67 8.79
CA VAL A 226 3.07 9.23 7.60
C VAL A 226 1.64 9.78 7.65
N PRO A 227 1.17 10.51 6.62
CA PRO A 227 -0.24 10.87 6.51
C PRO A 227 -1.15 9.63 6.52
N ARG A 228 -2.19 9.64 7.34
CA ARG A 228 -3.18 8.56 7.36
C ARG A 228 -3.79 8.32 5.97
N ALA A 229 -4.00 9.38 5.21
CA ALA A 229 -4.53 9.32 3.85
C ALA A 229 -3.63 8.52 2.87
N LYS A 230 -2.34 8.38 3.16
CA LYS A 230 -1.38 7.61 2.34
C LYS A 230 -1.23 6.15 2.75
N ILE A 231 -1.98 5.67 3.71
CA ILE A 231 -1.94 4.26 4.11
C ILE A 231 -2.86 3.46 3.18
N PHE A 232 -2.26 2.56 2.39
CA PHE A 232 -3.00 1.63 1.53
C PHE A 232 -3.60 0.48 2.32
N TYR A 233 -2.84 -0.06 3.27
CA TYR A 233 -3.25 -1.17 4.10
C TYR A 233 -2.54 -1.13 5.46
N GLN A 234 -3.21 -1.54 6.50
CA GLN A 234 -2.63 -1.73 7.83
C GLN A 234 -3.06 -3.11 8.35
N CYS A 235 -2.11 -3.88 8.87
CA CYS A 235 -2.39 -5.16 9.48
C CYS A 235 -3.41 -5.01 10.63
N GLY A 236 -4.31 -6.00 10.78
CA GLY A 236 -5.40 -5.95 11.75
C GLY A 236 -6.63 -5.12 11.33
N ILE A 237 -6.69 -4.60 10.10
CA ILE A 237 -7.92 -4.03 9.51
C ILE A 237 -8.83 -5.15 8.97
N LEU A 238 -8.24 -6.19 8.39
CA LEU A 238 -8.97 -7.39 7.95
C LEU A 238 -9.02 -8.43 9.07
N PRO A 239 -9.96 -9.40 9.00
CA PRO A 239 -10.03 -10.49 9.97
C PRO A 239 -8.67 -11.22 10.09
N SER A 240 -8.22 -11.45 11.33
CA SER A 240 -6.90 -12.07 11.61
C SER A 240 -6.76 -13.50 11.06
N SER A 241 -7.87 -14.16 10.79
CA SER A 241 -7.90 -15.48 10.13
C SER A 241 -7.47 -15.43 8.66
N LEU A 242 -7.58 -14.26 8.01
CA LEU A 242 -7.28 -14.08 6.58
C LEU A 242 -5.81 -13.73 6.34
N LEU A 243 -5.27 -12.86 7.15
CA LEU A 243 -3.87 -12.39 7.06
C LEU A 243 -3.24 -12.38 8.45
N LYS A 244 -2.32 -13.30 8.65
CA LYS A 244 -1.39 -13.27 9.79
C LYS A 244 -0.21 -12.41 9.34
N GLY A 245 -0.19 -11.17 9.70
CA GLY A 245 0.86 -10.23 9.31
C GLY A 245 1.58 -9.67 10.52
N GLU A 246 2.76 -9.19 10.26
CA GLU A 246 3.74 -8.70 11.24
C GLU A 246 3.59 -7.18 11.40
N GLU A 247 2.45 -6.69 11.89
CA GLU A 247 2.19 -5.25 12.13
C GLU A 247 2.56 -4.32 10.94
N GLU A 248 2.49 -4.87 9.73
CA GLU A 248 2.87 -4.18 8.51
C GLU A 248 1.84 -3.12 8.12
N VAL A 249 2.35 -1.96 7.72
CA VAL A 249 1.59 -0.85 7.18
C VAL A 249 2.12 -0.53 5.79
N LEU A 250 1.28 -0.66 4.75
CA LEU A 250 1.64 -0.32 3.37
C LEU A 250 1.33 1.15 3.10
N VAL A 251 2.35 1.90 2.70
CA VAL A 251 2.33 3.36 2.59
C VAL A 251 2.64 3.81 1.16
N LEU A 252 1.82 4.70 0.62
CA LEU A 252 2.07 5.38 -0.66
C LEU A 252 3.31 6.26 -0.56
N GLY A 253 4.15 6.21 -1.59
CA GLY A 253 5.43 6.90 -1.63
C GLY A 253 5.38 8.40 -1.95
N GLY A 254 6.51 8.89 -2.44
CA GLY A 254 6.80 10.29 -2.70
C GLY A 254 7.93 10.81 -1.83
N GLU A 255 8.02 12.13 -1.63
CA GLU A 255 9.08 12.77 -0.85
C GLU A 255 8.67 12.82 0.63
N TYR A 256 9.48 12.15 1.47
CA TYR A 256 9.26 12.11 2.91
C TYR A 256 10.44 12.71 3.65
N GLU A 257 10.14 13.57 4.62
CA GLU A 257 11.10 13.92 5.65
C GLU A 257 11.16 12.78 6.65
N ILE A 258 12.36 12.25 6.87
CA ILE A 258 12.63 11.14 7.78
C ILE A 258 13.69 11.52 8.80
N GLU A 259 13.61 10.90 9.95
CA GLU A 259 14.68 10.83 10.94
C GLU A 259 15.35 9.46 10.84
N VAL A 260 16.68 9.46 10.69
CA VAL A 260 17.47 8.21 10.63
C VAL A 260 18.01 7.91 12.03
N VAL A 261 17.58 6.78 12.57
CA VAL A 261 18.11 6.24 13.82
C VAL A 261 19.13 5.16 13.48
N THR A 262 20.36 5.35 13.92
CA THR A 262 21.45 4.36 13.80
C THR A 262 21.61 3.68 15.16
N GLY A 263 21.72 2.34 15.18
CA GLY A 263 21.99 1.60 16.41
C GLY A 263 23.38 1.98 16.92
N GLY A 264 23.40 2.76 17.98
CA GLY A 264 24.54 2.80 18.87
C GLY A 264 24.30 1.76 19.95
N PHE A 265 24.91 0.60 19.85
CA PHE A 265 25.14 -0.20 21.03
C PHE A 265 26.16 0.57 21.88
N GLY A 266 25.66 1.28 22.91
CA GLY A 266 26.51 1.79 23.97
C GLY A 266 26.94 0.66 24.89
#